data_ce9c2823f89ac5b2dab595828bd82cdd
#
_entry.id   ce9c2823f89ac5b2dab595828bd82cdd
#
_cell.length_a   1.000
_cell.length_b   1.000
_cell.length_c   1.000
_cell.angle_alpha   90.00
_cell.angle_beta   90.00
_cell.angle_gamma   90.00
#
_symmetry.space_group_name_H-M   'P 1'
#
loop_
_entity.id
_entity.type
_entity.pdbx_description
1 polymer ?
#
loop_
_entity_poly.entity_id
_entity_poly.type
_entity_poly.pdbx_seq_one_letter_code
_entity_poly.pdbx_strand_id
1 'polypeptide(L)'
;FSEQEKELAKQADIVRFLQVHGEQVKRTGKEFAWDSPAGKVTIRENQWYSQYEQTGGGAVKFLRKFFGMTYPEAVRSLLGESAGREIRAAVKEKPKPEPKNFSPPPPHSDMRRLYAYLLNERGIDRDIIHTFTHARLMYEDAVNHNVCFVGKDDTGTVRHLHKRATNPLSDFKGNITGSDADYAFHYTGKSDRLYVFEAPIDLLAFLTLYPAGWQ
;
A
#
# COMPACT_ATOMS: atom_id res chain seq x y z
N PHE A 1 12.76 10.66 -25.65
CA PHE A 1 12.06 11.43 -24.61
C PHE A 1 12.93 11.51 -23.35
N SER A 2 13.01 12.69 -22.75
CA SER A 2 13.66 12.88 -21.46
C SER A 2 12.88 12.18 -20.33
N GLU A 3 13.51 11.94 -19.18
CA GLU A 3 12.80 11.35 -18.03
C GLU A 3 11.66 12.25 -17.54
N GLN A 4 11.82 13.57 -17.65
CA GLN A 4 10.77 14.54 -17.34
C GLN A 4 9.54 14.39 -18.26
N GLU A 5 9.76 14.25 -19.57
CA GLU A 5 8.66 14.03 -20.53
C GLU A 5 7.94 12.71 -20.27
N LYS A 6 8.68 11.65 -19.96
CA LYS A 6 8.09 10.35 -19.62
C LYS A 6 7.23 10.44 -18.35
N GLU A 7 7.70 11.17 -17.34
CA GLU A 7 6.95 11.34 -16.09
C GLU A 7 5.71 12.21 -16.29
N LEU A 8 5.79 13.27 -17.06
CA LEU A 8 4.65 14.11 -17.44
C LEU A 8 3.59 13.31 -18.21
N ALA A 9 4.00 12.47 -19.15
CA ALA A 9 3.08 11.62 -19.88
C ALA A 9 2.38 10.59 -18.98
N LYS A 10 3.03 10.08 -17.94
CA LYS A 10 2.40 9.19 -16.95
C LYS A 10 1.34 9.91 -16.12
N GLN A 11 1.53 11.21 -15.88
CA GLN A 11 0.63 12.04 -15.07
C GLN A 11 -0.49 12.70 -15.90
N ALA A 12 -0.55 12.45 -17.19
CA ALA A 12 -1.54 13.05 -18.07
C ALA A 12 -2.97 12.62 -17.72
N ASP A 13 -3.93 13.54 -17.88
CA ASP A 13 -5.34 13.32 -17.57
C ASP A 13 -6.01 12.49 -18.67
N ILE A 14 -6.35 11.24 -18.34
CA ILE A 14 -7.02 10.31 -19.25
C ILE A 14 -8.43 10.79 -19.61
N VAL A 15 -9.15 11.39 -18.67
CA VAL A 15 -10.52 11.87 -18.90
C VAL A 15 -10.50 13.02 -19.92
N ARG A 16 -9.59 13.98 -19.76
CA ARG A 16 -9.41 15.07 -20.71
C ARG A 16 -9.03 14.55 -22.11
N PHE A 17 -8.12 13.58 -22.17
CA PHE A 17 -7.76 12.96 -23.45
C PHE A 17 -8.98 12.35 -24.15
N LEU A 18 -9.80 11.57 -23.43
CA LEU A 18 -11.01 10.97 -23.97
C LEU A 18 -12.01 12.02 -24.47
N GLN A 19 -12.24 13.07 -23.70
CA GLN A 19 -13.15 14.16 -24.07
C GLN A 19 -12.71 14.90 -25.32
N VAL A 20 -11.41 15.19 -25.48
CA VAL A 20 -10.85 15.83 -26.68
C VAL A 20 -11.02 14.93 -27.91
N HIS A 21 -11.00 13.61 -27.74
CA HIS A 21 -11.19 12.63 -28.81
C HIS A 21 -12.66 12.25 -29.05
N GLY A 22 -13.60 13.00 -28.42
CA GLY A 22 -15.04 12.80 -28.65
C GLY A 22 -15.66 11.62 -27.87
N GLU A 23 -14.91 11.01 -26.98
CA GLU A 23 -15.38 9.91 -26.16
C GLU A 23 -16.27 10.38 -25.01
N GLN A 24 -17.35 9.65 -24.75
CA GLN A 24 -18.25 9.97 -23.64
C GLN A 24 -17.77 9.34 -22.34
N VAL A 25 -17.57 10.18 -21.34
CA VAL A 25 -17.12 9.75 -20.00
C VAL A 25 -18.16 10.18 -18.98
N LYS A 26 -18.66 9.22 -18.19
CA LYS A 26 -19.67 9.44 -17.15
C LYS A 26 -19.02 9.55 -15.78
N ARG A 27 -19.32 10.62 -15.04
CA ARG A 27 -18.85 10.76 -13.67
C ARG A 27 -19.69 9.92 -12.71
N THR A 28 -19.01 9.14 -11.85
CA THR A 28 -19.63 8.30 -10.81
C THR A 28 -18.92 8.57 -9.48
N GLY A 29 -19.44 9.53 -8.72
CA GLY A 29 -18.81 9.96 -7.46
C GLY A 29 -17.43 10.61 -7.65
N LYS A 30 -16.38 9.93 -7.17
CA LYS A 30 -14.98 10.36 -7.30
C LYS A 30 -14.27 9.78 -8.53
N GLU A 31 -14.95 8.95 -9.30
CA GLU A 31 -14.41 8.22 -10.44
C GLU A 31 -15.15 8.59 -11.72
N PHE A 32 -14.55 8.23 -12.83
CA PHE A 32 -15.19 8.34 -14.15
C PHE A 32 -15.30 6.96 -14.77
N ALA A 33 -16.38 6.73 -15.48
CA ALA A 33 -16.62 5.51 -16.23
C ALA A 33 -16.60 5.81 -17.72
N TRP A 34 -15.85 5.01 -18.46
CA TRP A 34 -15.80 5.01 -19.91
C TRP A 34 -16.17 3.62 -20.43
N ASP A 35 -17.10 3.59 -21.40
CA ASP A 35 -17.53 2.37 -22.04
C ASP A 35 -16.62 2.09 -23.25
N SER A 36 -15.58 1.25 -23.04
CA SER A 36 -14.67 0.85 -24.10
C SER A 36 -15.26 -0.31 -24.92
N PRO A 37 -14.74 -0.59 -26.13
CA PRO A 37 -15.14 -1.76 -26.91
C PRO A 37 -14.94 -3.11 -26.19
N ALA A 38 -14.03 -3.15 -25.23
CA ALA A 38 -13.72 -4.32 -24.40
C ALA A 38 -14.45 -4.33 -23.04
N GLY A 39 -15.41 -3.43 -22.83
CA GLY A 39 -16.17 -3.32 -21.59
C GLY A 39 -15.87 -2.04 -20.79
N LYS A 40 -16.48 -1.96 -19.61
CA LYS A 40 -16.43 -0.78 -18.77
C LYS A 40 -15.06 -0.59 -18.11
N VAL A 41 -14.53 0.61 -18.27
CA VAL A 41 -13.26 1.04 -17.67
C VAL A 41 -13.54 2.14 -16.63
N THR A 42 -13.03 1.98 -15.43
CA THR A 42 -13.07 2.98 -14.37
C THR A 42 -11.78 3.80 -14.40
N ILE A 43 -11.91 5.13 -14.30
CA ILE A 43 -10.79 6.07 -14.31
C ILE A 43 -10.85 6.89 -13.02
N ARG A 44 -9.74 6.92 -12.31
CA ARG A 44 -9.58 7.74 -11.11
C ARG A 44 -8.25 8.46 -11.16
N GLU A 45 -8.28 9.77 -11.13
CA GLU A 45 -7.10 10.61 -11.35
C GLU A 45 -6.45 10.26 -12.70
N ASN A 46 -5.19 9.80 -12.73
CA ASN A 46 -4.43 9.41 -13.92
C ASN A 46 -4.32 7.88 -14.06
N GLN A 47 -5.11 7.13 -13.31
CA GLN A 47 -5.11 5.67 -13.35
C GLN A 47 -6.43 5.15 -13.89
N TRP A 48 -6.38 4.05 -14.61
CA TRP A 48 -7.56 3.35 -15.09
C TRP A 48 -7.53 1.88 -14.67
N TYR A 49 -8.71 1.28 -14.59
CA TYR A 49 -8.89 -0.14 -14.32
C TYR A 49 -10.06 -0.71 -15.13
N SER A 50 -9.82 -1.85 -15.81
CA SER A 50 -10.84 -2.67 -16.46
C SER A 50 -11.16 -3.86 -15.58
N GLN A 51 -12.38 -3.91 -15.05
CA GLN A 51 -12.80 -5.03 -14.20
C GLN A 51 -12.97 -6.32 -15.00
N TYR A 52 -13.37 -6.23 -16.25
CA TYR A 52 -13.55 -7.40 -17.12
C TYR A 52 -12.21 -8.10 -17.40
N GLU A 53 -11.19 -7.33 -17.74
CA GLU A 53 -9.87 -7.88 -18.06
C GLU A 53 -8.91 -7.93 -16.86
N GLN A 54 -9.35 -7.47 -15.68
CA GLN A 54 -8.55 -7.38 -14.45
C GLN A 54 -7.17 -6.72 -14.66
N THR A 55 -7.14 -5.66 -15.46
CA THR A 55 -5.92 -4.94 -15.80
C THR A 55 -6.11 -3.44 -15.66
N GLY A 56 -5.02 -2.74 -15.36
CA GLY A 56 -5.04 -1.29 -15.17
C GLY A 56 -3.68 -0.65 -15.40
N GLY A 57 -3.61 0.66 -15.22
CA GLY A 57 -2.37 1.42 -15.33
C GLY A 57 -2.56 2.91 -15.55
N GLY A 58 -1.48 3.61 -15.87
CA GLY A 58 -1.49 5.05 -16.17
C GLY A 58 -1.83 5.36 -17.63
N ALA A 59 -1.81 6.67 -17.96
CA ALA A 59 -2.24 7.21 -19.25
C ALA A 59 -1.53 6.61 -20.45
N VAL A 60 -0.22 6.46 -20.42
CA VAL A 60 0.55 5.87 -21.54
C VAL A 60 0.10 4.43 -21.83
N LYS A 61 -0.11 3.62 -20.77
CA LYS A 61 -0.59 2.24 -20.93
C LYS A 61 -2.02 2.22 -21.47
N PHE A 62 -2.84 3.21 -21.09
CA PHE A 62 -4.21 3.40 -21.59
C PHE A 62 -4.24 3.60 -23.10
N LEU A 63 -3.48 4.56 -23.61
CA LEU A 63 -3.46 4.86 -25.04
C LEU A 63 -2.91 3.68 -25.86
N ARG A 64 -1.88 3.02 -25.36
CA ARG A 64 -1.34 1.83 -26.03
C ARG A 64 -2.36 0.70 -26.12
N LYS A 65 -3.15 0.51 -25.07
CA LYS A 65 -4.12 -0.59 -25.01
C LYS A 65 -5.39 -0.30 -25.82
N PHE A 66 -6.00 0.85 -25.63
CA PHE A 66 -7.32 1.14 -26.20
C PHE A 66 -7.29 1.87 -27.53
N PHE A 67 -6.19 2.56 -27.83
CA PHE A 67 -6.00 3.31 -29.08
C PHE A 67 -4.93 2.71 -29.99
N GLY A 68 -4.34 1.59 -29.62
CA GLY A 68 -3.35 0.87 -30.45
C GLY A 68 -2.04 1.63 -30.67
N MET A 69 -1.77 2.68 -29.91
CA MET A 69 -0.60 3.53 -30.09
C MET A 69 0.70 2.83 -29.65
N THR A 70 1.78 3.08 -30.37
CA THR A 70 3.12 2.75 -29.87
C THR A 70 3.49 3.63 -28.67
N TYR A 71 4.51 3.26 -27.91
CA TYR A 71 4.95 4.06 -26.77
C TYR A 71 5.30 5.52 -27.16
N PRO A 72 6.08 5.77 -28.23
CA PRO A 72 6.37 7.15 -28.66
C PRO A 72 5.15 7.95 -29.10
N GLU A 73 4.19 7.32 -29.77
CA GLU A 73 2.93 7.96 -30.19
C GLU A 73 2.08 8.33 -28.98
N ALA A 74 1.92 7.42 -28.02
CA ALA A 74 1.18 7.67 -26.80
C ALA A 74 1.78 8.83 -25.99
N VAL A 75 3.10 8.88 -25.84
CA VAL A 75 3.79 9.98 -25.15
C VAL A 75 3.57 11.31 -25.88
N ARG A 76 3.74 11.37 -27.20
CA ARG A 76 3.50 12.60 -27.98
C ARG A 76 2.05 13.04 -27.90
N SER A 77 1.11 12.13 -28.01
CA SER A 77 -0.33 12.43 -27.93
C SER A 77 -0.74 12.99 -26.57
N LEU A 78 -0.18 12.47 -25.49
CA LEU A 78 -0.46 12.93 -24.14
C LEU A 78 0.19 14.28 -23.80
N LEU A 79 1.37 14.55 -24.35
CA LEU A 79 2.09 15.79 -24.14
C LEU A 79 1.58 16.92 -25.05
N GLY A 80 0.96 16.60 -26.21
CA GLY A 80 0.47 17.56 -27.20
C GLY A 80 1.57 18.40 -27.87
N GLU A 81 1.24 19.12 -28.91
CA GLU A 81 2.16 20.09 -29.54
C GLU A 81 2.49 21.30 -28.64
N SER A 82 1.69 21.54 -27.60
CA SER A 82 1.83 22.65 -26.63
C SER A 82 2.73 22.32 -25.43
N ALA A 83 3.24 21.10 -25.32
CA ALA A 83 3.97 20.61 -24.14
C ALA A 83 5.22 21.42 -23.75
N GLY A 84 5.76 22.22 -24.66
CA GLY A 84 6.92 23.07 -24.38
C GLY A 84 6.63 24.41 -23.73
N ARG A 85 5.38 24.93 -23.74
CA ARG A 85 5.09 26.31 -23.29
C ARG A 85 4.22 26.42 -22.05
N GLU A 86 3.26 25.55 -21.84
CA GLU A 86 2.31 25.66 -20.69
C GLU A 86 2.69 24.79 -19.49
N ILE A 87 3.52 23.78 -19.66
CA ILE A 87 3.87 22.84 -18.58
C ILE A 87 4.77 23.46 -17.50
N ARG A 88 5.45 24.58 -17.80
CA ARG A 88 6.25 25.31 -16.79
C ARG A 88 5.40 25.97 -15.69
N ALA A 89 4.09 26.10 -15.88
CA ALA A 89 3.22 26.80 -14.93
C ALA A 89 2.34 25.85 -14.06
N ALA A 90 2.31 24.54 -14.30
CA ALA A 90 1.33 23.65 -13.70
C ALA A 90 1.88 22.39 -13.00
N VAL A 91 3.18 22.24 -12.85
CA VAL A 91 3.71 21.36 -11.82
C VAL A 91 3.61 22.11 -10.49
N LYS A 92 2.39 22.23 -9.98
CA LYS A 92 2.23 22.34 -8.53
C LYS A 92 2.82 21.04 -8.00
N GLU A 93 4.03 21.11 -7.46
CA GLU A 93 4.50 20.10 -6.53
C GLU A 93 3.35 19.84 -5.60
N LYS A 94 2.80 18.61 -5.62
CA LYS A 94 1.90 18.20 -4.54
C LYS A 94 2.68 18.54 -3.29
N PRO A 95 2.15 19.37 -2.39
CA PRO A 95 2.86 19.67 -1.16
C PRO A 95 3.28 18.31 -0.59
N LYS A 96 4.58 18.14 -0.32
CA LYS A 96 5.06 16.95 0.40
C LYS A 96 4.10 16.79 1.56
N PRO A 97 3.41 15.64 1.67
CA PRO A 97 2.45 15.47 2.77
C PRO A 97 3.21 15.83 4.03
N GLU A 98 2.67 16.77 4.80
CA GLU A 98 3.25 17.13 6.09
C GLU A 98 3.55 15.82 6.83
N PRO A 99 4.70 15.68 7.48
CA PRO A 99 5.04 14.45 8.17
C PRO A 99 3.92 14.17 9.17
N LYS A 100 3.12 13.15 8.84
CA LYS A 100 2.01 12.74 9.70
C LYS A 100 2.63 12.27 11.01
N ASN A 101 2.24 12.88 12.12
CA ASN A 101 2.75 12.53 13.43
C ASN A 101 2.52 11.03 13.69
N PHE A 102 3.61 10.30 13.84
CA PHE A 102 3.60 8.92 14.26
C PHE A 102 3.30 8.86 15.76
N SER A 103 2.12 8.38 16.13
CA SER A 103 1.69 8.28 17.52
C SER A 103 1.14 6.88 17.80
N PRO A 104 2.00 5.94 18.25
CA PRO A 104 1.57 4.62 18.66
C PRO A 104 0.56 4.68 19.80
N PRO A 105 -0.53 3.89 19.78
CA PRO A 105 -1.45 3.81 20.89
C PRO A 105 -0.74 3.21 22.12
N PRO A 106 -1.14 3.63 23.33
CA PRO A 106 -0.56 3.09 24.55
C PRO A 106 -0.85 1.59 24.70
N PRO A 107 0.06 0.82 25.31
CA PRO A 107 -0.17 -0.59 25.59
C PRO A 107 -1.25 -0.76 26.67
N HIS A 108 -2.04 -1.81 26.54
CA HIS A 108 -2.99 -2.23 27.57
C HIS A 108 -2.23 -2.80 28.79
N SER A 109 -2.85 -2.75 29.96
CA SER A 109 -2.27 -3.25 31.21
C SER A 109 -2.05 -4.78 31.23
N ASP A 110 -2.84 -5.51 30.47
CA ASP A 110 -2.65 -6.95 30.21
C ASP A 110 -2.74 -7.24 28.70
N MET A 111 -2.43 -8.47 28.31
CA MET A 111 -2.39 -8.89 26.91
C MET A 111 -3.34 -10.07 26.64
N ARG A 112 -4.43 -10.18 27.41
CA ARG A 112 -5.30 -11.37 27.37
C ARG A 112 -5.93 -11.60 26.01
N ARG A 113 -6.43 -10.55 25.37
CA ARG A 113 -7.06 -10.67 24.03
C ARG A 113 -6.05 -10.96 22.95
N LEU A 114 -4.85 -10.36 23.03
CA LEU A 114 -3.73 -10.68 22.16
C LEU A 114 -3.39 -12.17 22.24
N TYR A 115 -3.19 -12.70 23.46
CA TYR A 115 -2.88 -14.11 23.66
C TYR A 115 -4.02 -15.02 23.19
N ALA A 116 -5.27 -14.72 23.57
CA ALA A 116 -6.42 -15.51 23.15
C ALA A 116 -6.54 -15.57 21.61
N TYR A 117 -6.40 -14.44 20.95
CA TYR A 117 -6.45 -14.35 19.49
C TYR A 117 -5.32 -15.14 18.81
N LEU A 118 -4.07 -14.91 19.22
CA LEU A 118 -2.94 -15.57 18.59
C LEU A 118 -2.89 -17.06 18.86
N LEU A 119 -3.21 -17.51 20.10
CA LEU A 119 -3.24 -18.93 20.45
C LEU A 119 -4.42 -19.65 19.80
N ASN A 120 -5.65 -19.15 20.00
CA ASN A 120 -6.86 -19.92 19.69
C ASN A 120 -7.31 -19.73 18.24
N GLU A 121 -7.19 -18.50 17.70
CA GLU A 121 -7.66 -18.18 16.35
C GLU A 121 -6.57 -18.35 15.29
N ARG A 122 -5.30 -18.21 15.67
CA ARG A 122 -4.17 -18.25 14.75
C ARG A 122 -3.24 -19.44 14.96
N GLY A 123 -3.38 -20.19 16.03
CA GLY A 123 -2.57 -21.36 16.32
C GLY A 123 -1.08 -21.05 16.54
N ILE A 124 -0.76 -19.82 16.95
CA ILE A 124 0.64 -19.43 17.21
C ILE A 124 1.09 -20.01 18.54
N ASP A 125 2.30 -20.57 18.54
CA ASP A 125 2.90 -21.14 19.75
C ASP A 125 3.04 -20.09 20.87
N ARG A 126 2.78 -20.53 22.12
CA ARG A 126 2.80 -19.65 23.28
C ARG A 126 4.14 -19.04 23.56
N ASP A 127 5.23 -19.82 23.38
CA ASP A 127 6.58 -19.38 23.68
C ASP A 127 7.04 -18.33 22.65
N ILE A 128 6.57 -18.44 21.41
CA ILE A 128 6.78 -17.41 20.38
C ILE A 128 6.07 -16.13 20.77
N ILE A 129 4.78 -16.18 21.12
CA ILE A 129 4.04 -15.00 21.56
C ILE A 129 4.74 -14.35 22.76
N HIS A 130 5.17 -15.15 23.73
CA HIS A 130 5.87 -14.67 24.91
C HIS A 130 7.19 -14.00 24.54
N THR A 131 7.99 -14.61 23.67
CA THR A 131 9.28 -14.04 23.22
C THR A 131 9.08 -12.67 22.56
N PHE A 132 8.15 -12.54 21.63
CA PHE A 132 7.92 -11.29 20.93
C PHE A 132 7.29 -10.20 21.81
N THR A 133 6.43 -10.56 22.76
CA THR A 133 5.86 -9.60 23.72
C THR A 133 6.93 -9.13 24.72
N HIS A 134 7.78 -10.04 25.20
CA HIS A 134 8.89 -9.72 26.11
C HIS A 134 9.95 -8.81 25.43
N ALA A 135 10.22 -9.04 24.15
CA ALA A 135 11.10 -8.21 23.35
C ALA A 135 10.48 -6.85 22.97
N ARG A 136 9.24 -6.59 23.39
CA ARG A 136 8.46 -5.40 23.03
C ARG A 136 8.35 -5.20 21.50
N LEU A 137 8.22 -6.31 20.79
CA LEU A 137 7.92 -6.35 19.37
C LEU A 137 6.43 -6.53 19.11
N MET A 138 5.67 -6.94 20.13
CA MET A 138 4.22 -7.02 20.09
C MET A 138 3.62 -6.52 21.39
N TYR A 139 2.42 -5.94 21.30
CA TYR A 139 1.60 -5.61 22.47
C TYR A 139 0.10 -5.47 22.10
N GLU A 140 -0.76 -5.49 23.10
CA GLU A 140 -2.19 -5.21 22.95
C GLU A 140 -2.44 -3.70 23.16
N ASP A 141 -3.13 -3.01 22.22
CA ASP A 141 -3.45 -1.59 22.39
C ASP A 141 -4.58 -1.36 23.42
N ALA A 142 -4.44 -0.32 24.23
CA ALA A 142 -5.39 -0.01 25.29
C ALA A 142 -6.75 0.51 24.81
N VAL A 143 -6.87 0.90 23.54
CA VAL A 143 -8.07 1.56 22.99
C VAL A 143 -9.03 0.54 22.39
N ASN A 144 -8.53 -0.30 21.49
CA ASN A 144 -9.36 -1.25 20.74
C ASN A 144 -8.96 -2.71 20.99
N HIS A 145 -7.99 -2.96 21.85
CA HIS A 145 -7.44 -4.29 22.13
C HIS A 145 -6.89 -5.02 20.89
N ASN A 146 -6.44 -4.28 19.90
CA ASN A 146 -5.81 -4.89 18.72
C ASN A 146 -4.40 -5.38 19.06
N VAL A 147 -3.94 -6.40 18.33
CA VAL A 147 -2.52 -6.75 18.32
C VAL A 147 -1.76 -5.66 17.57
N CYS A 148 -0.74 -5.09 18.19
CA CYS A 148 0.21 -4.16 17.62
C CYS A 148 1.53 -4.90 17.34
N PHE A 149 1.98 -4.87 16.09
CA PHE A 149 3.26 -5.39 15.64
C PHE A 149 4.21 -4.21 15.42
N VAL A 150 5.32 -4.21 16.12
CA VAL A 150 6.24 -3.07 16.24
C VAL A 150 7.44 -3.24 15.33
N GLY A 151 7.67 -2.27 14.46
CA GLY A 151 8.90 -2.14 13.69
C GLY A 151 9.80 -1.07 14.31
N LYS A 152 11.09 -1.39 14.46
CA LYS A 152 12.09 -0.54 15.10
C LYS A 152 13.25 -0.29 14.14
N ASP A 153 13.89 0.87 14.29
CA ASP A 153 15.16 1.14 13.64
C ASP A 153 16.35 0.51 14.42
N ASP A 154 17.55 0.65 13.88
CA ASP A 154 18.79 0.09 14.48
C ASP A 154 19.12 0.66 15.85
N THR A 155 18.52 1.79 16.22
CA THR A 155 18.64 2.40 17.56
C THR A 155 17.61 1.86 18.56
N GLY A 156 16.67 1.01 18.09
CA GLY A 156 15.56 0.51 18.89
C GLY A 156 14.35 1.46 18.97
N THR A 157 14.40 2.59 18.24
CA THR A 157 13.29 3.53 18.17
C THR A 157 12.16 2.97 17.33
N VAL A 158 10.92 3.05 17.83
CA VAL A 158 9.72 2.58 17.10
C VAL A 158 9.43 3.52 15.94
N ARG A 159 9.43 2.99 14.72
CA ARG A 159 9.18 3.71 13.46
C ARG A 159 7.94 3.24 12.74
N HIS A 160 7.52 2.02 12.99
CA HIS A 160 6.39 1.40 12.31
C HIS A 160 5.50 0.66 13.29
N LEU A 161 4.20 0.68 13.03
CA LEU A 161 3.24 -0.11 13.77
C LEU A 161 2.14 -0.63 12.84
N HIS A 162 2.06 -1.95 12.74
CA HIS A 162 0.95 -2.64 12.10
C HIS A 162 -0.05 -3.11 13.17
N LYS A 163 -1.35 -2.94 12.90
CA LYS A 163 -2.42 -3.36 13.81
C LYS A 163 -3.31 -4.43 13.17
N ARG A 164 -3.72 -5.39 14.00
CA ARG A 164 -4.71 -6.40 13.63
C ARG A 164 -5.76 -6.52 14.73
N ALA A 165 -7.04 -6.47 14.33
CA ALA A 165 -8.14 -6.67 15.27
C ALA A 165 -8.10 -8.07 15.91
N THR A 166 -8.35 -8.13 17.22
CA THR A 166 -8.57 -9.37 17.97
C THR A 166 -10.04 -9.75 18.03
N ASN A 167 -10.93 -8.80 17.69
CA ASN A 167 -12.37 -9.04 17.64
C ASN A 167 -12.72 -9.87 16.40
N PRO A 168 -13.34 -11.05 16.52
CA PRO A 168 -13.71 -11.89 15.39
C PRO A 168 -14.74 -11.25 14.43
N LEU A 169 -15.47 -10.24 14.90
CA LEU A 169 -16.41 -9.47 14.08
C LEU A 169 -15.75 -8.33 13.27
N SER A 170 -14.43 -8.19 13.36
CA SER A 170 -13.69 -7.11 12.69
C SER A 170 -12.56 -7.65 11.85
N ASP A 171 -12.56 -7.33 10.56
CA ASP A 171 -11.47 -7.61 9.62
C ASP A 171 -10.38 -6.55 9.62
N PHE A 172 -10.41 -5.61 10.56
CA PHE A 172 -9.47 -4.49 10.59
C PHE A 172 -8.01 -4.97 10.63
N LYS A 173 -7.25 -4.49 9.68
CA LYS A 173 -5.79 -4.61 9.60
C LYS A 173 -5.21 -3.37 8.91
N GLY A 174 -4.07 -2.89 9.37
CA GLY A 174 -3.43 -1.74 8.72
C GLY A 174 -2.34 -1.10 9.58
N ASN A 175 -1.56 -0.26 8.94
CA ASN A 175 -0.53 0.50 9.60
C ASN A 175 -1.13 1.76 10.21
N ILE A 176 -0.61 2.21 11.35
CA ILE A 176 -1.00 3.50 11.90
C ILE A 176 -0.45 4.64 11.05
N THR A 177 -1.13 5.78 11.14
CA THR A 177 -0.72 7.00 10.42
C THR A 177 0.68 7.41 10.83
N GLY A 178 1.53 7.76 9.86
CA GLY A 178 2.92 8.16 10.11
C GLY A 178 3.90 7.01 10.29
N SER A 179 3.45 5.74 10.18
CA SER A 179 4.36 4.59 10.12
C SER A 179 5.30 4.69 8.93
N ASP A 180 6.57 4.40 9.16
CA ASP A 180 7.60 4.28 8.13
C ASP A 180 7.71 2.81 7.69
N ALA A 181 7.41 2.54 6.42
CA ALA A 181 7.37 1.18 5.89
C ALA A 181 8.76 0.53 5.79
N ASP A 182 9.83 1.32 5.77
CA ASP A 182 11.20 0.83 5.71
C ASP A 182 11.60 0.07 7.00
N TYR A 183 10.86 0.32 8.09
CA TYR A 183 11.04 -0.33 9.39
C TYR A 183 9.89 -1.29 9.73
N ALA A 184 9.44 -2.10 8.76
CA ALA A 184 8.38 -3.08 9.00
C ALA A 184 8.72 -4.04 10.15
N PHE A 185 7.67 -4.68 10.71
CA PHE A 185 7.85 -5.69 11.74
C PHE A 185 8.85 -6.77 11.30
N HIS A 186 9.89 -6.99 12.07
CA HIS A 186 10.94 -7.95 11.75
C HIS A 186 11.53 -8.61 13.00
N TYR A 187 12.20 -9.70 12.79
CA TYR A 187 13.01 -10.40 13.79
C TYR A 187 14.37 -10.76 13.18
N THR A 188 15.44 -10.42 13.87
CA THR A 188 16.80 -10.72 13.45
C THR A 188 17.28 -11.95 14.19
N GLY A 189 17.45 -13.05 13.47
CA GLY A 189 18.05 -14.30 13.96
C GLY A 189 19.57 -14.32 13.78
N LYS A 190 20.17 -15.50 13.99
CA LYS A 190 21.62 -15.73 13.84
C LYS A 190 22.02 -16.24 12.46
N SER A 191 21.05 -16.62 11.64
CA SER A 191 21.28 -17.16 10.29
C SER A 191 21.47 -16.02 9.28
N ASP A 192 22.21 -16.29 8.21
CA ASP A 192 22.36 -15.43 7.02
C ASP A 192 21.17 -15.55 6.03
N ARG A 193 20.16 -16.35 6.36
CA ARG A 193 18.98 -16.55 5.53
C ARG A 193 17.96 -15.43 5.77
N LEU A 194 17.41 -14.88 4.69
CA LEU A 194 16.31 -13.92 4.72
C LEU A 194 14.99 -14.63 4.38
N TYR A 195 14.00 -14.48 5.25
CA TYR A 195 12.62 -14.90 5.03
C TYR A 195 11.72 -13.67 4.95
N VAL A 196 10.88 -13.60 3.93
CA VAL A 196 9.97 -12.46 3.69
C VAL A 196 8.53 -12.96 3.73
N PHE A 197 7.67 -12.24 4.45
CA PHE A 197 6.26 -12.60 4.67
C PHE A 197 5.35 -11.41 4.29
N GLU A 198 4.12 -11.71 3.85
CA GLU A 198 3.13 -10.67 3.53
C GLU A 198 2.56 -9.98 4.79
N ALA A 199 2.48 -10.71 5.90
CA ALA A 199 1.94 -10.17 7.16
C ALA A 199 2.77 -10.63 8.37
N PRO A 200 2.78 -9.84 9.47
CA PRO A 200 3.43 -10.20 10.73
C PRO A 200 3.00 -11.56 11.28
N ILE A 201 1.73 -11.92 11.13
CA ILE A 201 1.18 -13.20 11.62
C ILE A 201 1.80 -14.38 10.85
N ASP A 202 2.11 -14.22 9.57
CA ASP A 202 2.72 -15.29 8.77
C ASP A 202 4.14 -15.60 9.24
N LEU A 203 4.88 -14.57 9.68
CA LEU A 203 6.18 -14.76 10.34
C LEU A 203 6.02 -15.57 11.62
N LEU A 204 5.05 -15.24 12.49
CA LEU A 204 4.82 -15.98 13.73
C LEU A 204 4.37 -17.43 13.46
N ALA A 205 3.52 -17.64 12.45
CA ALA A 205 3.09 -18.95 12.03
C ALA A 205 4.26 -19.80 11.51
N PHE A 206 5.13 -19.19 10.70
CA PHE A 206 6.35 -19.86 10.23
C PHE A 206 7.23 -20.31 11.39
N LEU A 207 7.46 -19.45 12.39
CA LEU A 207 8.26 -19.80 13.56
C LEU A 207 7.61 -20.92 14.41
N THR A 208 6.27 -20.94 14.45
CA THR A 208 5.50 -22.01 15.12
C THR A 208 5.68 -23.35 14.41
N LEU A 209 5.65 -23.35 13.07
CA LEU A 209 5.79 -24.58 12.27
C LEU A 209 7.25 -25.08 12.20
N TYR A 210 8.21 -24.17 12.32
CA TYR A 210 9.64 -24.46 12.19
C TYR A 210 10.42 -23.96 13.43
N PRO A 211 10.22 -24.56 14.61
CA PRO A 211 10.77 -24.03 15.86
C PRO A 211 12.30 -24.20 15.98
N ALA A 212 12.93 -25.02 15.15
CA ALA A 212 14.36 -25.24 15.20
C ALA A 212 15.13 -24.12 14.48
N GLY A 213 16.06 -23.46 15.19
CA GLY A 213 17.08 -22.60 14.59
C GLY A 213 16.72 -21.12 14.38
N TRP A 214 15.64 -20.63 15.00
CA TRP A 214 15.28 -19.19 14.92
C TRP A 214 15.73 -18.37 16.15
N GLN A 215 16.11 -19.01 17.24
CA GLN A 215 16.63 -18.39 18.47
C GLN A 215 18.13 -18.13 18.42
#